data_2c7ff102a71731473f611c6894d1d25f
#
_entry.id   2c7ff102a71731473f611c6894d1d25f
#
_cell.length_a   1.000
_cell.length_b   1.000
_cell.length_c   1.000
_cell.angle_alpha   90.00
_cell.angle_beta   90.00
_cell.angle_gamma   90.00
#
_symmetry.space_group_name_H-M   'P 1'
#
loop_
_entity.id
_entity.type
_entity.pdbx_description
1 polymer ?
#
loop_
_entity_poly.entity_id
_entity_poly.type
_entity_poly.pdbx_seq_one_letter_code
_entity_poly.pdbx_strand_id
1 'polypeptide(L)'
;MRPRLRVAILAHSTNPRGGVVHALELGDALCRLGHEAAVHAPDAGGTGFFRNSSARTVSVAATPVGRHVTAMVETRVADYLRHFERAEHRDFDVWHAQDGISANALATLKERGLIAGFARTVHHVDDFADPRLAALQSRAIESADRLFVVSRLWRDWLAREYSREAVLVGNGVDSVHFSSVADATDVALQARLNLPSGTVFLAVGGIEERKNTIGLLEAFRIVHARRPSSCLVIAGGASLLDHDAYQVRFAQALAASSLPDGTVIRTGPLPQALMPALYRAAAALVFPSIKEGFGLVVLEAMASGVPVVTSRIAPFTEYLGDDDVLWCDPGDAGSIAAAMAAVLETPPRRDLVARSLAVPARHDWTAVARAHLPAYEALREAAYA
;
A
#
# COMPACT_ATOMS: atom_id res chain seq x y z
N MET A 1 -22.03 -23.47 13.33
CA MET A 1 -21.20 -22.24 13.44
C MET A 1 -19.78 -22.63 13.01
N ARG A 2 -19.13 -21.87 12.13
CA ARG A 2 -17.70 -22.09 11.84
C ARG A 2 -16.90 -21.79 13.12
N PRO A 3 -15.87 -22.58 13.44
CA PRO A 3 -15.07 -22.35 14.63
C PRO A 3 -14.32 -21.00 14.53
N ARG A 4 -14.23 -20.30 15.65
CA ARG A 4 -13.46 -19.06 15.77
C ARG A 4 -11.98 -19.35 15.53
N LEU A 5 -11.33 -18.57 14.67
CA LEU A 5 -9.89 -18.66 14.39
C LEU A 5 -9.14 -17.59 15.17
N ARG A 6 -7.94 -17.92 15.64
CA ARG A 6 -6.94 -16.98 16.17
C ARG A 6 -5.84 -16.82 15.12
N VAL A 7 -5.76 -15.64 14.51
CA VAL A 7 -4.88 -15.37 13.37
C VAL A 7 -3.76 -14.40 13.75
N ALA A 8 -2.52 -14.82 13.61
CA ALA A 8 -1.36 -13.94 13.66
C ALA A 8 -1.07 -13.39 12.26
N ILE A 9 -1.14 -12.09 12.09
CA ILE A 9 -0.79 -11.38 10.85
C ILE A 9 0.52 -10.62 11.11
N LEU A 10 1.55 -10.86 10.29
CA LEU A 10 2.87 -10.28 10.47
C LEU A 10 3.19 -9.30 9.33
N ALA A 11 3.61 -8.09 9.67
CA ALA A 11 3.99 -7.04 8.74
C ALA A 11 5.42 -6.53 9.01
N HIS A 12 6.08 -5.93 8.03
CA HIS A 12 7.49 -5.54 8.13
C HIS A 12 7.78 -4.33 9.02
N SER A 13 6.79 -3.54 9.35
CA SER A 13 6.92 -2.32 10.18
C SER A 13 5.57 -1.85 10.72
N THR A 14 5.60 -0.87 11.62
CA THR A 14 4.41 -0.19 12.14
C THR A 14 3.99 1.04 11.32
N ASN A 15 4.72 1.37 10.24
CA ASN A 15 4.51 2.56 9.41
C ASN A 15 3.39 2.38 8.37
N PRO A 16 2.75 3.46 7.88
CA PRO A 16 1.67 3.41 6.88
C PRO A 16 2.21 3.03 5.49
N ARG A 17 2.35 1.74 5.24
CA ARG A 17 2.72 1.13 3.95
C ARG A 17 1.57 0.24 3.48
N GLY A 18 1.42 0.07 2.17
CA GLY A 18 0.30 -0.69 1.60
C GLY A 18 0.10 -2.07 2.24
N GLY A 19 1.18 -2.85 2.44
CA GLY A 19 1.10 -4.16 3.12
C GLY A 19 0.74 -4.05 4.60
N VAL A 20 1.15 -2.98 5.29
CA VAL A 20 0.77 -2.74 6.70
C VAL A 20 -0.68 -2.28 6.81
N VAL A 21 -1.14 -1.44 5.89
CA VAL A 21 -2.56 -1.06 5.78
C VAL A 21 -3.40 -2.32 5.55
N HIS A 22 -3.02 -3.16 4.59
CA HIS A 22 -3.71 -4.44 4.34
C HIS A 22 -3.75 -5.32 5.60
N ALA A 23 -2.64 -5.45 6.33
CA ALA A 23 -2.56 -6.25 7.56
C ALA A 23 -3.56 -5.78 8.62
N LEU A 24 -3.63 -4.47 8.87
CA LEU A 24 -4.55 -3.88 9.85
C LEU A 24 -6.01 -4.00 9.41
N GLU A 25 -6.31 -3.68 8.15
CA GLU A 25 -7.67 -3.78 7.60
C GLU A 25 -8.18 -5.21 7.55
N LEU A 26 -7.32 -6.17 7.18
CA LEU A 26 -7.65 -7.60 7.23
C LEU A 26 -7.92 -8.05 8.66
N GLY A 27 -7.07 -7.62 9.61
CA GLY A 27 -7.26 -7.90 11.03
C GLY A 27 -8.59 -7.37 11.57
N ASP A 28 -8.91 -6.10 11.26
CA ASP A 28 -10.17 -5.47 11.64
C ASP A 28 -11.38 -6.20 11.01
N ALA A 29 -11.26 -6.60 9.75
CA ALA A 29 -12.33 -7.33 9.06
C ALA A 29 -12.54 -8.74 9.62
N LEU A 30 -11.47 -9.45 10.00
CA LEU A 30 -11.57 -10.75 10.68
C LEU A 30 -12.28 -10.61 12.05
N CYS A 31 -11.96 -9.56 12.81
CA CYS A 31 -12.65 -9.27 14.08
C CYS A 31 -14.14 -9.00 13.86
N ARG A 32 -14.52 -8.23 12.82
CA ARG A 32 -15.93 -8.02 12.44
C ARG A 32 -16.65 -9.32 12.07
N LEU A 33 -15.93 -10.30 11.53
CA LEU A 33 -16.46 -11.64 11.23
C LEU A 33 -16.51 -12.60 12.43
N GLY A 34 -16.08 -12.13 13.63
CA GLY A 34 -16.13 -12.91 14.86
C GLY A 34 -14.88 -13.77 15.12
N HIS A 35 -13.80 -13.59 14.35
CA HIS A 35 -12.50 -14.20 14.59
C HIS A 35 -11.64 -13.33 15.52
N GLU A 36 -10.54 -13.89 16.03
CA GLU A 36 -9.49 -13.13 16.71
C GLU A 36 -8.33 -12.87 15.77
N ALA A 37 -7.85 -11.64 15.72
CA ALA A 37 -6.66 -11.30 14.95
C ALA A 37 -5.65 -10.50 15.80
N ALA A 38 -4.37 -10.79 15.60
CA ALA A 38 -3.27 -10.01 16.16
C ALA A 38 -2.30 -9.62 15.05
N VAL A 39 -2.07 -8.32 14.89
CA VAL A 39 -1.13 -7.78 13.90
C VAL A 39 0.18 -7.48 14.60
N HIS A 40 1.24 -8.18 14.19
CA HIS A 40 2.59 -8.04 14.73
C HIS A 40 3.47 -7.27 13.76
N ALA A 41 4.27 -6.32 14.25
CA ALA A 41 5.27 -5.66 13.42
C ALA A 41 6.48 -5.18 14.22
N PRO A 42 7.70 -5.22 13.66
CA PRO A 42 8.87 -4.58 14.26
C PRO A 42 8.64 -3.07 14.38
N ASP A 43 8.79 -2.55 15.59
CA ASP A 43 8.55 -1.15 15.92
C ASP A 43 9.86 -0.41 16.17
N ALA A 44 10.52 0.01 15.07
CA ALA A 44 11.78 0.73 15.15
C ALA A 44 11.65 2.16 15.71
N GLY A 45 10.45 2.75 15.63
CA GLY A 45 10.16 4.09 16.15
C GLY A 45 9.73 4.10 17.62
N GLY A 46 9.34 2.95 18.19
CA GLY A 46 8.84 2.83 19.56
C GLY A 46 7.49 3.52 19.81
N THR A 47 6.77 3.90 18.74
CA THR A 47 5.51 4.66 18.83
C THR A 47 4.26 3.81 18.59
N GLY A 48 4.45 2.52 18.26
CA GLY A 48 3.36 1.64 17.87
C GLY A 48 2.92 1.84 16.41
N PHE A 49 1.77 1.26 16.09
CA PHE A 49 1.19 1.38 14.76
C PHE A 49 0.64 2.78 14.49
N PHE A 50 0.66 3.19 13.24
CA PHE A 50 0.26 4.52 12.77
C PHE A 50 -1.24 4.85 12.97
N ARG A 51 -2.08 3.86 13.29
CA ARG A 51 -3.51 4.01 13.61
C ARG A 51 -3.98 2.96 14.61
N ASN A 52 -5.13 3.22 15.22
CA ASN A 52 -5.84 2.24 16.03
C ASN A 52 -6.43 1.11 15.14
N SER A 53 -6.67 -0.04 15.74
CA SER A 53 -7.25 -1.22 15.10
C SER A 53 -8.15 -1.95 16.10
N SER A 54 -9.21 -2.60 15.65
CA SER A 54 -10.00 -3.52 16.44
C SER A 54 -9.31 -4.88 16.63
N ALA A 55 -8.38 -5.23 15.74
CA ALA A 55 -7.45 -6.31 15.95
C ALA A 55 -6.40 -5.92 17.00
N ARG A 56 -5.92 -6.89 17.78
CA ARG A 56 -4.82 -6.65 18.71
C ARG A 56 -3.55 -6.27 17.92
N THR A 57 -2.94 -5.14 18.24
CA THR A 57 -1.64 -4.74 17.67
C THR A 57 -0.51 -5.07 18.64
N VAL A 58 0.58 -5.63 18.11
CA VAL A 58 1.75 -6.06 18.87
C VAL A 58 3.02 -5.47 18.28
N SER A 59 3.60 -4.50 18.98
CA SER A 59 4.92 -3.96 18.65
C SER A 59 6.00 -4.99 19.03
N VAL A 60 6.70 -5.50 18.04
CA VAL A 60 7.86 -6.37 18.24
C VAL A 60 9.10 -5.50 18.44
N ALA A 61 9.89 -5.78 19.50
CA ALA A 61 11.11 -5.04 19.78
C ALA A 61 12.06 -5.10 18.58
N ALA A 62 12.42 -3.94 18.04
CA ALA A 62 13.23 -3.82 16.85
C ALA A 62 14.67 -3.42 17.20
N THR A 63 15.63 -4.23 16.75
CA THR A 63 17.06 -3.92 16.90
C THR A 63 17.43 -2.73 16.00
N PRO A 64 18.21 -1.75 16.49
CA PRO A 64 18.70 -0.67 15.65
C PRO A 64 19.52 -1.22 14.46
N VAL A 65 19.28 -0.65 13.27
CA VAL A 65 19.95 -1.06 12.03
C VAL A 65 20.51 0.14 11.28
N GLY A 66 21.60 -0.06 10.54
CA GLY A 66 22.13 0.92 9.61
C GLY A 66 21.31 1.00 8.30
N ARG A 67 21.86 1.70 7.30
CA ARG A 67 21.20 1.92 6.00
C ARG A 67 21.26 0.73 5.03
N HIS A 68 22.06 -0.30 5.32
CA HIS A 68 22.21 -1.45 4.43
C HIS A 68 20.94 -2.32 4.44
N VAL A 69 20.26 -2.39 3.31
CA VAL A 69 18.92 -3.01 3.19
C VAL A 69 18.94 -4.49 3.56
N THR A 70 19.91 -5.27 3.07
CA THR A 70 20.04 -6.71 3.36
C THR A 70 20.22 -6.97 4.84
N ALA A 71 21.12 -6.23 5.49
CA ALA A 71 21.35 -6.34 6.94
C ALA A 71 20.09 -5.95 7.74
N MET A 72 19.35 -4.95 7.28
CA MET A 72 18.09 -4.55 7.89
C MET A 72 17.06 -5.68 7.78
N VAL A 73 16.88 -6.28 6.60
CA VAL A 73 15.96 -7.40 6.37
C VAL A 73 16.29 -8.57 7.29
N GLU A 74 17.55 -8.99 7.34
CA GLU A 74 17.99 -10.11 8.18
C GLU A 74 17.82 -9.81 9.68
N THR A 75 18.10 -8.57 10.10
CA THR A 75 17.87 -8.14 11.48
C THR A 75 16.38 -8.18 11.86
N ARG A 76 15.49 -7.72 10.98
CA ARG A 76 14.04 -7.78 11.23
C ARG A 76 13.53 -9.22 11.29
N VAL A 77 14.06 -10.11 10.47
CA VAL A 77 13.79 -11.56 10.60
C VAL A 77 14.22 -12.07 11.98
N ALA A 78 15.44 -11.73 12.43
CA ALA A 78 15.94 -12.11 13.75
C ALA A 78 15.10 -11.51 14.91
N ASP A 79 14.61 -10.26 14.77
CA ASP A 79 13.73 -9.65 15.75
C ASP A 79 12.43 -10.46 15.93
N TYR A 80 11.81 -10.90 14.83
CA TYR A 80 10.64 -11.77 14.87
C TYR A 80 10.94 -13.14 15.50
N LEU A 81 12.07 -13.75 15.17
CA LEU A 81 12.46 -15.04 15.75
C LEU A 81 12.60 -14.94 17.26
N ARG A 82 13.30 -13.91 17.78
CA ARG A 82 13.41 -13.67 19.23
C ARG A 82 12.04 -13.46 19.89
N HIS A 83 11.12 -12.73 19.22
CA HIS A 83 9.79 -12.50 19.75
C HIS A 83 9.01 -13.81 19.88
N PHE A 84 9.05 -14.65 18.85
CA PHE A 84 8.31 -15.91 18.81
C PHE A 84 9.05 -17.12 19.40
N GLU A 85 10.27 -16.97 19.92
CA GLU A 85 10.89 -17.99 20.77
C GLU A 85 10.08 -18.28 22.05
N ARG A 86 9.38 -17.27 22.54
CA ARG A 86 8.49 -17.39 23.71
C ARG A 86 7.22 -18.11 23.33
N ALA A 87 6.88 -19.19 24.05
CA ALA A 87 5.70 -20.00 23.78
C ALA A 87 4.39 -19.20 23.89
N GLU A 88 4.33 -18.26 24.86
CA GLU A 88 3.17 -17.41 25.10
C GLU A 88 2.83 -16.47 23.92
N HIS A 89 3.77 -16.25 23.00
CA HIS A 89 3.56 -15.45 21.79
C HIS A 89 3.07 -16.29 20.60
N ARG A 90 2.96 -17.61 20.74
CA ARG A 90 2.62 -18.51 19.65
C ARG A 90 1.22 -19.14 19.73
N ASP A 91 0.35 -18.66 20.58
CA ASP A 91 -1.00 -19.20 20.72
C ASP A 91 -1.94 -18.72 19.62
N PHE A 92 -1.70 -19.22 18.39
CA PHE A 92 -2.49 -18.92 17.18
C PHE A 92 -2.78 -20.17 16.37
N ASP A 93 -3.94 -20.19 15.71
CA ASP A 93 -4.35 -21.28 14.83
C ASP A 93 -3.81 -21.09 13.41
N VAL A 94 -3.56 -19.83 13.01
CA VAL A 94 -3.13 -19.45 11.64
C VAL A 94 -2.04 -18.39 11.72
N TRP A 95 -1.02 -18.56 10.88
CA TRP A 95 0.08 -17.64 10.70
C TRP A 95 0.05 -17.03 9.30
N HIS A 96 0.08 -15.72 9.18
CA HIS A 96 -0.02 -15.03 7.91
C HIS A 96 1.02 -13.92 7.76
N ALA A 97 1.94 -14.06 6.81
CA ALA A 97 2.95 -13.07 6.46
C ALA A 97 2.46 -12.11 5.37
N GLN A 98 2.69 -10.82 5.53
CA GLN A 98 2.33 -9.79 4.55
C GLN A 98 3.48 -9.37 3.63
N ASP A 99 4.71 -9.85 3.91
CA ASP A 99 5.92 -9.43 3.19
C ASP A 99 7.03 -10.48 3.27
N GLY A 100 8.18 -10.20 2.61
CA GLY A 100 9.31 -11.12 2.59
C GLY A 100 10.00 -11.26 3.94
N ILE A 101 10.03 -10.23 4.79
CA ILE A 101 10.65 -10.26 6.12
C ILE A 101 9.88 -11.21 7.03
N SER A 102 8.58 -10.96 7.17
CA SER A 102 7.68 -11.76 7.99
C SER A 102 7.60 -13.21 7.51
N ALA A 103 7.58 -13.44 6.18
CA ALA A 103 7.56 -14.78 5.62
C ALA A 103 8.86 -15.56 5.88
N ASN A 104 10.04 -14.92 5.81
CA ASN A 104 11.29 -15.56 6.16
C ASN A 104 11.37 -15.93 7.65
N ALA A 105 10.81 -15.11 8.53
CA ALA A 105 10.69 -15.45 9.95
C ALA A 105 9.80 -16.67 10.15
N LEU A 106 8.58 -16.68 9.55
CA LEU A 106 7.66 -17.81 9.64
C LEU A 106 8.22 -19.09 9.02
N ALA A 107 8.94 -18.99 7.89
CA ALA A 107 9.64 -20.12 7.28
C ALA A 107 10.65 -20.75 8.26
N THR A 108 11.42 -19.92 8.96
CA THR A 108 12.38 -20.39 9.96
C THR A 108 11.70 -21.00 11.20
N LEU A 109 10.58 -20.41 11.66
CA LEU A 109 9.81 -21.00 12.76
C LEU A 109 9.22 -22.38 12.37
N LYS A 110 8.75 -22.52 11.12
CA LYS A 110 8.28 -23.79 10.57
C LYS A 110 9.39 -24.83 10.49
N GLU A 111 10.57 -24.47 9.98
CA GLU A 111 11.78 -25.35 9.92
C GLU A 111 12.22 -25.83 11.31
N ARG A 112 12.02 -24.98 12.35
CA ARG A 112 12.29 -25.33 13.75
C ARG A 112 11.17 -26.14 14.43
N GLY A 113 10.08 -26.45 13.72
CA GLY A 113 8.91 -27.15 14.28
C GLY A 113 8.12 -26.36 15.30
N LEU A 114 8.27 -25.03 15.35
CA LEU A 114 7.58 -24.15 16.30
C LEU A 114 6.18 -23.73 15.80
N ILE A 115 5.93 -23.83 14.49
CA ILE A 115 4.63 -23.68 13.85
C ILE A 115 4.47 -24.76 12.78
N ALA A 116 3.24 -25.18 12.49
CA ALA A 116 2.98 -26.24 11.51
C ALA A 116 3.04 -25.74 10.07
N GLY A 117 2.60 -24.51 9.82
CA GLY A 117 2.54 -23.92 8.49
C GLY A 117 2.13 -22.46 8.52
N PHE A 118 2.20 -21.79 7.35
CA PHE A 118 1.81 -20.39 7.25
C PHE A 118 1.32 -20.00 5.84
N ALA A 119 0.53 -18.94 5.80
CA ALA A 119 0.14 -18.26 4.57
C ALA A 119 1.00 -17.03 4.31
N ARG A 120 1.11 -16.62 3.03
CA ARG A 120 1.73 -15.36 2.63
C ARG A 120 0.87 -14.62 1.62
N THR A 121 0.64 -13.31 1.83
CA THR A 121 0.17 -12.40 0.78
C THR A 121 1.35 -11.83 0.00
N VAL A 122 1.35 -12.02 -1.31
CA VAL A 122 2.30 -11.40 -2.24
C VAL A 122 1.65 -10.15 -2.82
N HIS A 123 2.02 -8.99 -2.29
CA HIS A 123 1.51 -7.70 -2.74
C HIS A 123 2.16 -7.27 -4.05
N HIS A 124 3.45 -7.49 -4.19
CA HIS A 124 4.26 -7.29 -5.39
C HIS A 124 5.57 -8.06 -5.23
N VAL A 125 6.33 -8.12 -6.30
CA VAL A 125 7.67 -8.72 -6.33
C VAL A 125 8.64 -7.69 -6.87
N ASP A 126 9.78 -7.54 -6.19
CA ASP A 126 10.83 -6.60 -6.55
C ASP A 126 11.93 -7.28 -7.36
N ASP A 127 12.59 -6.50 -8.21
CA ASP A 127 13.75 -6.93 -8.97
C ASP A 127 15.01 -6.52 -8.22
N PHE A 128 15.52 -7.42 -7.37
CA PHE A 128 16.69 -7.16 -6.55
C PHE A 128 18.00 -7.44 -7.32
N ALA A 129 18.88 -6.44 -7.38
CA ALA A 129 20.26 -6.64 -7.84
C ALA A 129 21.12 -7.38 -6.81
N ASP A 130 20.80 -7.29 -5.52
CA ASP A 130 21.46 -8.06 -4.45
C ASP A 130 20.95 -9.51 -4.47
N PRO A 131 21.84 -10.50 -4.76
CA PRO A 131 21.44 -11.91 -4.84
C PRO A 131 20.94 -12.47 -3.51
N ARG A 132 21.35 -11.88 -2.37
CA ARG A 132 20.87 -12.30 -1.05
C ARG A 132 19.41 -11.87 -0.84
N LEU A 133 19.04 -10.65 -1.24
CA LEU A 133 17.64 -10.19 -1.21
C LEU A 133 16.77 -10.99 -2.17
N ALA A 134 17.27 -11.28 -3.38
CA ALA A 134 16.57 -12.13 -4.34
C ALA A 134 16.31 -13.53 -3.76
N ALA A 135 17.32 -14.15 -3.12
CA ALA A 135 17.17 -15.47 -2.47
C ALA A 135 16.18 -15.43 -1.30
N LEU A 136 16.19 -14.38 -0.47
CA LEU A 136 15.21 -14.20 0.61
C LEU A 136 13.80 -14.02 0.08
N GLN A 137 13.63 -13.32 -1.04
CA GLN A 137 12.32 -13.16 -1.70
C GLN A 137 11.78 -14.49 -2.22
N SER A 138 12.63 -15.30 -2.90
CA SER A 138 12.25 -16.62 -3.39
C SER A 138 11.91 -17.56 -2.25
N ARG A 139 12.78 -17.67 -1.22
CA ARG A 139 12.52 -18.49 -0.03
C ARG A 139 11.16 -18.14 0.61
N ALA A 140 10.88 -16.87 0.74
CA ALA A 140 9.62 -16.41 1.33
C ALA A 140 8.37 -16.82 0.51
N ILE A 141 8.48 -16.95 -0.82
CA ILE A 141 7.40 -17.45 -1.69
C ILE A 141 7.30 -18.97 -1.63
N GLU A 142 8.41 -19.66 -1.72
CA GLU A 142 8.47 -21.13 -1.83
C GLU A 142 8.09 -21.83 -0.53
N SER A 143 8.46 -21.25 0.64
CA SER A 143 8.23 -21.86 1.94
C SER A 143 6.79 -21.73 2.46
N ALA A 144 5.98 -20.84 1.91
CA ALA A 144 4.60 -20.65 2.32
C ALA A 144 3.71 -21.82 1.88
N ASP A 145 2.83 -22.31 2.75
CA ASP A 145 1.90 -23.40 2.45
C ASP A 145 0.71 -22.92 1.62
N ARG A 146 0.32 -21.65 1.79
CA ARG A 146 -0.73 -20.98 1.02
C ARG A 146 -0.25 -19.60 0.58
N LEU A 147 -0.51 -19.29 -0.69
CA LEU A 147 -0.22 -17.96 -1.22
C LEU A 147 -1.52 -17.21 -1.51
N PHE A 148 -1.53 -15.94 -1.15
CA PHE A 148 -2.55 -14.97 -1.52
C PHE A 148 -1.94 -13.89 -2.39
N VAL A 149 -2.75 -13.32 -3.27
CA VAL A 149 -2.38 -12.19 -4.12
C VAL A 149 -3.50 -11.17 -4.16
N VAL A 150 -3.12 -9.91 -4.39
CA VAL A 150 -4.06 -8.80 -4.44
C VAL A 150 -4.54 -8.47 -5.86
N SER A 151 -3.93 -9.08 -6.91
CA SER A 151 -4.29 -8.86 -8.32
C SER A 151 -4.06 -10.12 -9.16
N ARG A 152 -4.72 -10.19 -10.32
CA ARG A 152 -4.51 -11.26 -11.31
C ARG A 152 -3.10 -11.24 -11.87
N LEU A 153 -2.54 -10.04 -12.08
CA LEU A 153 -1.15 -9.85 -12.51
C LEU A 153 -0.19 -10.70 -11.68
N TRP A 154 -0.27 -10.60 -10.35
CA TRP A 154 0.65 -11.31 -9.45
C TRP A 154 0.30 -12.79 -9.31
N ARG A 155 -0.98 -13.18 -9.44
CA ARG A 155 -1.38 -14.59 -9.50
C ARG A 155 -0.75 -15.29 -10.70
N ASP A 156 -0.90 -14.68 -11.87
CA ASP A 156 -0.44 -15.27 -13.13
C ASP A 156 1.10 -15.25 -13.21
N TRP A 157 1.73 -14.23 -12.60
CA TRP A 157 3.17 -14.17 -12.45
C TRP A 157 3.71 -15.30 -11.54
N LEU A 158 3.11 -15.56 -10.37
CA LEU A 158 3.51 -16.65 -9.47
C LEU A 158 3.33 -18.02 -10.11
N ALA A 159 2.25 -18.23 -10.87
CA ALA A 159 2.04 -19.46 -11.60
C ALA A 159 3.13 -19.70 -12.65
N ARG A 160 3.55 -18.65 -13.38
CA ARG A 160 4.55 -18.73 -14.43
C ARG A 160 5.99 -18.89 -13.88
N GLU A 161 6.37 -18.07 -12.91
CA GLU A 161 7.78 -17.99 -12.45
C GLU A 161 8.09 -19.01 -11.35
N TYR A 162 7.10 -19.39 -10.53
CA TYR A 162 7.30 -20.27 -9.38
C TYR A 162 6.49 -21.58 -9.47
N SER A 163 5.67 -21.75 -10.51
CA SER A 163 4.72 -22.89 -10.60
C SER A 163 3.86 -23.02 -9.33
N ARG A 164 3.47 -21.89 -8.73
CA ARG A 164 2.71 -21.83 -7.48
C ARG A 164 1.33 -21.23 -7.71
N GLU A 165 0.31 -21.94 -7.22
CA GLU A 165 -1.05 -21.41 -7.17
C GLU A 165 -1.19 -20.39 -6.03
N ALA A 166 -1.97 -19.33 -6.29
CA ALA A 166 -2.28 -18.32 -5.30
C ALA A 166 -3.76 -17.94 -5.36
N VAL A 167 -4.36 -17.73 -4.19
CA VAL A 167 -5.76 -17.29 -4.08
C VAL A 167 -5.81 -15.77 -4.28
N LEU A 168 -6.63 -15.33 -5.25
CA LEU A 168 -6.89 -13.90 -5.46
C LEU A 168 -7.85 -13.40 -4.37
N VAL A 169 -7.36 -12.56 -3.48
CA VAL A 169 -8.14 -11.98 -2.37
C VAL A 169 -8.48 -10.51 -2.59
N GLY A 170 -7.72 -9.80 -3.44
CA GLY A 170 -7.90 -8.39 -3.71
C GLY A 170 -7.55 -7.49 -2.53
N ASN A 171 -8.05 -6.26 -2.60
CA ASN A 171 -7.97 -5.25 -1.54
C ASN A 171 -9.32 -4.57 -1.35
N GLY A 172 -9.48 -3.92 -0.20
CA GLY A 172 -10.64 -3.09 0.11
C GLY A 172 -10.27 -1.63 0.36
N VAL A 173 -11.27 -0.84 0.68
CA VAL A 173 -11.12 0.52 1.20
C VAL A 173 -12.11 0.71 2.36
N ASP A 174 -11.70 1.46 3.38
CA ASP A 174 -12.59 1.90 4.44
C ASP A 174 -13.36 3.16 3.97
N SER A 175 -14.53 2.94 3.38
CA SER A 175 -15.39 4.01 2.88
C SER A 175 -16.07 4.85 3.99
N VAL A 176 -15.92 4.46 5.26
CA VAL A 176 -16.34 5.28 6.41
C VAL A 176 -15.25 6.30 6.72
N HIS A 177 -14.00 5.85 6.73
CA HIS A 177 -12.84 6.72 6.95
C HIS A 177 -12.57 7.61 5.73
N PHE A 178 -12.50 7.03 4.52
CA PHE A 178 -12.34 7.78 3.27
C PHE A 178 -13.72 8.14 2.73
N SER A 179 -14.12 9.40 2.96
CA SER A 179 -15.44 9.91 2.59
C SER A 179 -15.34 11.25 1.88
N SER A 180 -16.26 11.51 0.97
CA SER A 180 -16.40 12.80 0.28
C SER A 180 -17.02 13.89 1.18
N VAL A 181 -17.46 13.53 2.38
CA VAL A 181 -18.06 14.47 3.34
C VAL A 181 -16.95 15.19 4.10
N ALA A 182 -16.93 16.53 4.02
CA ALA A 182 -15.98 17.36 4.74
C ALA A 182 -16.21 17.29 6.26
N ASP A 183 -15.11 17.37 7.02
CA ASP A 183 -15.12 17.35 8.48
C ASP A 183 -14.04 18.30 9.07
N ALA A 184 -13.87 18.28 10.38
CA ALA A 184 -12.89 19.14 11.06
C ALA A 184 -11.44 18.92 10.61
N THR A 185 -11.11 17.78 10.01
CA THR A 185 -9.76 17.50 9.53
C THR A 185 -9.40 18.32 8.29
N ASP A 186 -10.37 18.81 7.51
CA ASP A 186 -10.12 19.68 6.35
C ASP A 186 -9.51 21.02 6.79
N VAL A 187 -10.02 21.60 7.89
CA VAL A 187 -9.50 22.85 8.47
C VAL A 187 -8.10 22.59 9.04
N ALA A 188 -7.90 21.48 9.75
CA ALA A 188 -6.61 21.11 10.32
C ALA A 188 -5.55 20.87 9.24
N LEU A 189 -5.90 20.24 8.14
CA LEU A 189 -5.02 20.03 6.99
C LEU A 189 -4.63 21.36 6.34
N GLN A 190 -5.61 22.22 6.07
CA GLN A 190 -5.38 23.53 5.44
C GLN A 190 -4.41 24.37 6.27
N ALA A 191 -4.61 24.41 7.59
CA ALA A 191 -3.72 25.11 8.51
C ALA A 191 -2.30 24.51 8.52
N ARG A 192 -2.18 23.18 8.43
CA ARG A 192 -0.90 22.47 8.47
C ARG A 192 -0.06 22.65 7.21
N LEU A 193 -0.69 22.57 6.03
CA LEU A 193 0.02 22.56 4.74
C LEU A 193 0.03 23.91 4.04
N ASN A 194 -0.79 24.87 4.51
CA ASN A 194 -0.96 26.19 3.87
C ASN A 194 -1.15 26.05 2.35
N LEU A 195 -2.08 25.14 1.95
CA LEU A 195 -2.32 24.86 0.53
C LEU A 195 -2.81 26.13 -0.18
N PRO A 196 -2.33 26.40 -1.40
CA PRO A 196 -2.81 27.53 -2.18
C PRO A 196 -4.29 27.37 -2.55
N SER A 197 -4.99 28.47 -2.76
CA SER A 197 -6.40 28.49 -3.18
C SER A 197 -6.63 28.01 -4.62
N GLY A 198 -5.60 27.61 -5.32
CA GLY A 198 -5.64 27.15 -6.71
C GLY A 198 -5.95 25.66 -6.86
N THR A 199 -5.68 25.13 -8.05
CA THR A 199 -5.85 23.72 -8.38
C THR A 199 -4.77 22.87 -7.73
N VAL A 200 -5.16 21.93 -6.87
CA VAL A 200 -4.24 20.98 -6.22
C VAL A 200 -4.26 19.64 -6.96
N PHE A 201 -3.12 19.22 -7.50
CA PHE A 201 -2.91 17.84 -7.93
C PHE A 201 -2.19 17.08 -6.83
N LEU A 202 -2.66 15.88 -6.52
CA LEU A 202 -2.13 15.06 -5.44
C LEU A 202 -1.46 13.81 -5.99
N ALA A 203 -0.25 13.53 -5.50
CA ALA A 203 0.42 12.23 -5.63
C ALA A 203 0.64 11.64 -4.22
N VAL A 204 0.38 10.34 -4.05
CA VAL A 204 0.55 9.64 -2.76
C VAL A 204 1.48 8.45 -2.93
N GLY A 205 2.46 8.31 -2.02
CA GLY A 205 3.37 7.17 -1.98
C GLY A 205 4.86 7.51 -1.97
N GLY A 206 5.22 8.79 -1.86
CA GLY A 206 6.62 9.23 -1.78
C GLY A 206 7.32 9.34 -3.15
N ILE A 207 8.62 9.63 -3.09
CA ILE A 207 9.46 9.81 -4.29
C ILE A 207 10.20 8.50 -4.56
N GLU A 208 9.64 7.71 -5.46
CA GLU A 208 10.10 6.37 -5.84
C GLU A 208 10.00 6.18 -7.35
N GLU A 209 10.94 5.45 -7.95
CA GLU A 209 10.99 5.24 -9.40
C GLU A 209 9.73 4.56 -9.93
N ARG A 210 9.25 3.51 -9.25
CA ARG A 210 8.02 2.81 -9.63
C ARG A 210 6.76 3.70 -9.60
N LYS A 211 6.77 4.79 -8.81
CA LYS A 211 5.70 5.81 -8.73
C LYS A 211 5.81 6.87 -9.82
N ASN A 212 6.92 6.89 -10.56
CA ASN A 212 7.16 7.80 -11.67
C ASN A 212 7.02 9.30 -11.31
N THR A 213 7.53 9.67 -10.13
CA THR A 213 7.38 11.05 -9.65
C THR A 213 8.17 12.07 -10.48
N ILE A 214 9.22 11.66 -11.20
CA ILE A 214 9.92 12.54 -12.17
C ILE A 214 9.05 12.78 -13.40
N GLY A 215 8.46 11.74 -14.01
CA GLY A 215 7.53 11.90 -15.14
C GLY A 215 6.29 12.72 -14.75
N LEU A 216 5.80 12.56 -13.52
CA LEU A 216 4.74 13.41 -12.99
C LEU A 216 5.17 14.88 -12.86
N LEU A 217 6.38 15.16 -12.40
CA LEU A 217 6.92 16.52 -12.29
C LEU A 217 7.01 17.17 -13.68
N GLU A 218 7.47 16.44 -14.68
CA GLU A 218 7.53 16.92 -16.08
C GLU A 218 6.14 17.22 -16.63
N ALA A 219 5.18 16.32 -16.41
CA ALA A 219 3.79 16.53 -16.79
C ALA A 219 3.17 17.74 -16.08
N PHE A 220 3.41 17.85 -14.78
CA PHE A 220 2.93 18.99 -14.00
C PHE A 220 3.49 20.32 -14.51
N ARG A 221 4.76 20.37 -14.91
CA ARG A 221 5.35 21.57 -15.52
C ARG A 221 4.60 22.02 -16.79
N ILE A 222 4.16 21.07 -17.61
CA ILE A 222 3.34 21.36 -18.83
C ILE A 222 1.99 21.96 -18.41
N VAL A 223 1.34 21.40 -17.40
CA VAL A 223 0.04 21.88 -16.90
C VAL A 223 0.18 23.24 -16.23
N HIS A 224 1.20 23.42 -15.40
CA HIS A 224 1.44 24.69 -14.67
C HIS A 224 1.69 25.86 -15.60
N ALA A 225 2.39 25.66 -16.72
CA ALA A 225 2.60 26.69 -17.73
C ALA A 225 1.29 27.27 -18.30
N ARG A 226 0.22 26.46 -18.33
CA ARG A 226 -1.14 26.86 -18.78
C ARG A 226 -2.05 27.28 -17.64
N ARG A 227 -1.75 26.88 -16.41
CA ARG A 227 -2.52 27.11 -15.17
C ARG A 227 -1.59 27.48 -14.02
N PRO A 228 -1.07 28.73 -13.99
CA PRO A 228 -0.06 29.16 -13.00
C PRO A 228 -0.52 29.09 -11.52
N SER A 229 -1.83 29.04 -11.27
CA SER A 229 -2.38 28.86 -9.93
C SER A 229 -2.43 27.39 -9.46
N SER A 230 -1.98 26.43 -10.27
CA SER A 230 -1.92 25.02 -9.87
C SER A 230 -0.72 24.71 -8.98
N CYS A 231 -0.87 23.72 -8.09
CA CYS A 231 0.22 23.15 -7.33
C CYS A 231 0.20 21.62 -7.37
N LEU A 232 1.36 21.01 -7.15
CA LEU A 232 1.55 19.56 -7.01
C LEU A 232 1.89 19.23 -5.57
N VAL A 233 1.07 18.45 -4.91
CA VAL A 233 1.33 17.92 -3.56
C VAL A 233 1.80 16.48 -3.69
N ILE A 234 2.98 16.16 -3.17
CA ILE A 234 3.54 14.80 -3.08
C ILE A 234 3.52 14.39 -1.61
N ALA A 235 2.61 13.49 -1.24
CA ALA A 235 2.45 13.00 0.11
C ALA A 235 3.06 11.60 0.29
N GLY A 236 3.72 11.39 1.43
CA GLY A 236 4.33 10.13 1.80
C GLY A 236 5.84 10.22 1.97
N GLY A 237 6.40 9.21 2.61
CA GLY A 237 7.84 9.06 2.82
C GLY A 237 8.44 7.97 1.93
N ALA A 238 9.76 7.87 1.90
CA ALA A 238 10.48 6.82 1.20
C ALA A 238 10.12 5.43 1.75
N SER A 239 10.10 4.42 0.87
CA SER A 239 9.93 3.01 1.29
C SER A 239 11.18 2.49 2.01
N LEU A 240 11.15 1.22 2.44
CA LEU A 240 12.30 0.57 3.09
C LEU A 240 13.46 0.31 2.13
N LEU A 241 13.20 0.32 0.82
CA LEU A 241 14.23 0.13 -0.20
C LEU A 241 15.06 1.40 -0.39
N ASP A 242 16.26 1.23 -0.91
CA ASP A 242 17.13 2.34 -1.24
C ASP A 242 16.62 3.11 -2.46
N HIS A 243 16.17 4.33 -2.24
CA HIS A 243 15.69 5.24 -3.28
C HIS A 243 16.55 6.51 -3.36
N ASP A 244 17.68 6.57 -2.67
CA ASP A 244 18.51 7.78 -2.56
C ASP A 244 18.89 8.33 -3.95
N ALA A 245 19.32 7.47 -4.87
CA ALA A 245 19.67 7.88 -6.23
C ALA A 245 18.50 8.51 -6.99
N TYR A 246 17.29 7.94 -6.86
CA TYR A 246 16.09 8.49 -7.50
C TYR A 246 15.65 9.80 -6.87
N GLN A 247 15.76 9.91 -5.54
CA GLN A 247 15.44 11.15 -4.81
C GLN A 247 16.39 12.30 -5.19
N VAL A 248 17.69 12.00 -5.37
CA VAL A 248 18.67 12.96 -5.88
C VAL A 248 18.31 13.41 -7.30
N ARG A 249 17.97 12.48 -8.21
CA ARG A 249 17.52 12.81 -9.56
C ARG A 249 16.25 13.68 -9.55
N PHE A 250 15.29 13.36 -8.69
CA PHE A 250 14.06 14.14 -8.53
C PHE A 250 14.37 15.57 -8.04
N ALA A 251 15.26 15.72 -7.05
CA ALA A 251 15.67 17.05 -6.56
C ALA A 251 16.35 17.89 -7.65
N GLN A 252 17.20 17.26 -8.46
CA GLN A 252 17.85 17.91 -9.62
C GLN A 252 16.81 18.32 -10.68
N ALA A 253 15.86 17.42 -11.02
CA ALA A 253 14.80 17.71 -11.98
C ALA A 253 13.90 18.85 -11.49
N LEU A 254 13.57 18.88 -10.19
CA LEU A 254 12.79 19.96 -9.59
C LEU A 254 13.55 21.30 -9.66
N ALA A 255 14.83 21.34 -9.32
CA ALA A 255 15.66 22.53 -9.41
C ALA A 255 15.78 23.06 -10.86
N ALA A 256 15.84 22.15 -11.85
CA ALA A 256 15.92 22.51 -13.28
C ALA A 256 14.54 22.86 -13.90
N SER A 257 13.44 22.63 -13.20
CA SER A 257 12.07 22.75 -13.76
C SER A 257 11.61 24.18 -14.03
N SER A 258 12.29 25.19 -13.46
CA SER A 258 11.89 26.61 -13.47
C SER A 258 10.49 26.87 -12.88
N LEU A 259 9.95 25.92 -12.08
CA LEU A 259 8.71 26.13 -11.34
C LEU A 259 8.94 27.09 -10.16
N PRO A 260 8.01 28.03 -9.89
CA PRO A 260 8.12 28.90 -8.72
C PRO A 260 8.20 28.13 -7.40
N ASP A 261 8.88 28.69 -6.42
CA ASP A 261 8.95 28.12 -5.08
C ASP A 261 7.54 27.92 -4.49
N GLY A 262 7.35 26.82 -3.79
CA GLY A 262 6.06 26.46 -3.19
C GLY A 262 5.05 25.83 -4.17
N THR A 263 5.34 25.75 -5.47
CA THR A 263 4.46 25.13 -6.46
C THR A 263 4.43 23.60 -6.35
N VAL A 264 5.55 23.00 -5.91
CA VAL A 264 5.65 21.58 -5.57
C VAL A 264 5.83 21.41 -4.07
N ILE A 265 4.83 20.87 -3.40
CA ILE A 265 4.78 20.70 -1.94
C ILE A 265 5.06 19.23 -1.60
N ARG A 266 6.13 18.97 -0.87
CA ARG A 266 6.47 17.65 -0.34
C ARG A 266 6.08 17.60 1.13
N THR A 267 5.04 16.83 1.47
CA THR A 267 4.53 16.81 2.85
C THR A 267 5.33 15.89 3.77
N GLY A 268 6.08 14.93 3.21
CA GLY A 268 6.52 13.78 3.98
C GLY A 268 5.34 12.91 4.45
N PRO A 269 5.55 12.00 5.40
CA PRO A 269 4.47 11.22 6.00
C PRO A 269 3.49 12.12 6.74
N LEU A 270 2.19 11.91 6.49
CA LEU A 270 1.10 12.60 7.21
C LEU A 270 0.40 11.63 8.16
N PRO A 271 -0.19 12.14 9.26
CA PRO A 271 -1.09 11.34 10.10
C PRO A 271 -2.24 10.76 9.27
N GLN A 272 -2.57 9.49 9.49
CA GLN A 272 -3.63 8.80 8.76
C GLN A 272 -4.97 9.54 8.82
N ALA A 273 -5.28 10.15 9.96
CA ALA A 273 -6.51 10.92 10.15
C ALA A 273 -6.64 12.14 9.21
N LEU A 274 -5.52 12.64 8.67
CA LEU A 274 -5.53 13.78 7.71
C LEU A 274 -5.60 13.33 6.25
N MET A 275 -5.45 12.03 5.96
CA MET A 275 -5.44 11.54 4.58
C MET A 275 -6.76 11.76 3.85
N PRO A 276 -7.96 11.53 4.45
CA PRO A 276 -9.23 11.86 3.78
C PRO A 276 -9.35 13.34 3.39
N ALA A 277 -8.96 14.25 4.30
CA ALA A 277 -8.95 15.68 4.01
C ALA A 277 -7.94 16.04 2.90
N LEU A 278 -6.77 15.38 2.86
CA LEU A 278 -5.80 15.58 1.79
C LEU A 278 -6.37 15.18 0.42
N TYR A 279 -7.08 14.04 0.35
CA TYR A 279 -7.77 13.68 -0.88
C TYR A 279 -8.83 14.72 -1.24
N ARG A 280 -9.73 15.11 -0.33
CA ARG A 280 -10.79 16.11 -0.59
C ARG A 280 -10.23 17.47 -1.02
N ALA A 281 -9.05 17.87 -0.54
CA ALA A 281 -8.39 19.10 -0.96
C ALA A 281 -7.87 19.05 -2.41
N ALA A 282 -7.75 17.86 -3.00
CA ALA A 282 -7.23 17.69 -4.35
C ALA A 282 -8.30 17.85 -5.43
N ALA A 283 -7.90 18.47 -6.53
CA ALA A 283 -8.71 18.48 -7.76
C ALA A 283 -8.67 17.10 -8.45
N ALA A 284 -7.55 16.38 -8.34
CA ALA A 284 -7.38 15.01 -8.77
C ALA A 284 -6.23 14.32 -8.03
N LEU A 285 -6.35 13.01 -7.83
CA LEU A 285 -5.20 12.13 -7.61
C LEU A 285 -4.53 11.87 -8.96
N VAL A 286 -3.20 12.06 -9.04
CA VAL A 286 -2.39 11.73 -10.23
C VAL A 286 -1.41 10.63 -9.84
N PHE A 287 -1.62 9.43 -10.39
CA PHE A 287 -0.91 8.24 -9.97
C PHE A 287 -0.34 7.46 -11.19
N PRO A 288 0.65 8.05 -11.89
CA PRO A 288 1.20 7.52 -13.14
C PRO A 288 2.27 6.45 -12.87
N SER A 289 1.98 5.50 -11.99
CA SER A 289 2.92 4.44 -11.60
C SER A 289 3.30 3.55 -12.77
N ILE A 290 4.58 3.13 -12.81
CA ILE A 290 5.11 2.19 -13.81
C ILE A 290 4.85 0.74 -13.37
N LYS A 291 4.86 0.49 -12.06
CA LYS A 291 4.68 -0.85 -11.48
C LYS A 291 3.90 -0.74 -10.16
N GLU A 292 2.89 -1.58 -10.00
CA GLU A 292 2.07 -1.60 -8.77
C GLU A 292 1.65 -3.02 -8.36
N GLY A 293 1.32 -3.15 -7.08
CA GLY A 293 0.68 -4.35 -6.56
C GLY A 293 -0.83 -4.33 -6.76
N PHE A 294 -1.44 -3.19 -6.41
CA PHE A 294 -2.87 -2.93 -6.52
C PHE A 294 -3.20 -1.44 -6.66
N GLY A 295 -2.66 -0.58 -5.76
CA GLY A 295 -2.93 0.85 -5.76
C GLY A 295 -4.07 1.26 -4.81
N LEU A 296 -3.95 0.98 -3.50
CA LEU A 296 -4.95 1.36 -2.48
C LEU A 296 -5.33 2.83 -2.55
N VAL A 297 -4.37 3.71 -2.80
CA VAL A 297 -4.56 5.17 -2.92
C VAL A 297 -5.59 5.57 -3.99
N VAL A 298 -5.78 4.74 -5.01
CA VAL A 298 -6.79 4.94 -6.05
C VAL A 298 -8.19 4.75 -5.46
N LEU A 299 -8.40 3.67 -4.70
CA LEU A 299 -9.68 3.42 -4.02
C LEU A 299 -9.96 4.48 -2.95
N GLU A 300 -8.94 4.90 -2.20
CA GLU A 300 -9.02 5.95 -1.17
C GLU A 300 -9.45 7.30 -1.78
N ALA A 301 -8.84 7.68 -2.91
CA ALA A 301 -9.22 8.90 -3.64
C ALA A 301 -10.65 8.83 -4.16
N MET A 302 -11.04 7.71 -4.79
CA MET A 302 -12.40 7.51 -5.29
C MET A 302 -13.42 7.55 -4.16
N ALA A 303 -13.18 6.87 -3.03
CA ALA A 303 -14.05 6.91 -1.86
C ALA A 303 -14.17 8.31 -1.27
N SER A 304 -13.11 9.12 -1.36
CA SER A 304 -13.11 10.54 -0.97
C SER A 304 -13.76 11.47 -2.00
N GLY A 305 -14.34 10.93 -3.09
CA GLY A 305 -14.99 11.71 -4.13
C GLY A 305 -14.04 12.50 -5.03
N VAL A 306 -12.81 12.03 -5.20
CA VAL A 306 -11.75 12.70 -5.96
C VAL A 306 -11.50 11.95 -7.27
N PRO A 307 -11.51 12.64 -8.41
CA PRO A 307 -11.17 12.06 -9.70
C PRO A 307 -9.73 11.51 -9.71
N VAL A 308 -9.51 10.45 -10.48
CA VAL A 308 -8.23 9.77 -10.57
C VAL A 308 -7.69 9.82 -11.99
N VAL A 309 -6.43 10.23 -12.12
CA VAL A 309 -5.57 10.02 -13.29
C VAL A 309 -4.61 8.90 -12.96
N THR A 310 -4.59 7.82 -13.74
CA THR A 310 -3.70 6.69 -13.46
C THR A 310 -3.20 6.03 -14.75
N SER A 311 -2.12 5.26 -14.63
CA SER A 311 -1.52 4.53 -15.74
C SER A 311 -2.43 3.44 -16.29
N ARG A 312 -2.52 3.28 -17.61
CA ARG A 312 -3.24 2.18 -18.26
C ARG A 312 -2.42 0.89 -18.24
N ILE A 313 -2.15 0.38 -17.04
CA ILE A 313 -1.39 -0.85 -16.81
C ILE A 313 -2.14 -1.77 -15.83
N ALA A 314 -1.81 -3.07 -15.83
CA ALA A 314 -2.18 -3.93 -14.72
C ALA A 314 -1.41 -3.51 -13.45
N PRO A 315 -2.02 -3.57 -12.25
CA PRO A 315 -3.34 -4.14 -11.96
C PRO A 315 -4.52 -3.17 -12.15
N PHE A 316 -4.32 -1.90 -12.50
CA PHE A 316 -5.42 -0.91 -12.59
C PHE A 316 -6.49 -1.34 -13.59
N THR A 317 -6.09 -1.83 -14.78
CA THR A 317 -7.01 -2.33 -15.82
C THR A 317 -7.77 -3.60 -15.43
N GLU A 318 -7.47 -4.19 -14.27
CA GLU A 318 -8.18 -5.36 -13.76
C GLU A 318 -9.49 -5.00 -13.06
N TYR A 319 -9.58 -3.79 -12.49
CA TYR A 319 -10.72 -3.38 -11.68
C TYR A 319 -11.30 -2.00 -12.04
N LEU A 320 -10.62 -1.23 -12.91
CA LEU A 320 -11.07 0.08 -13.41
C LEU A 320 -11.45 0.00 -14.89
N GLY A 321 -12.56 0.63 -15.24
CA GLY A 321 -13.00 0.85 -16.62
C GLY A 321 -12.64 2.24 -17.16
N ASP A 322 -12.89 2.44 -18.45
CA ASP A 322 -12.60 3.71 -19.12
C ASP A 322 -13.46 4.88 -18.59
N ASP A 323 -14.59 4.57 -17.97
CA ASP A 323 -15.49 5.54 -17.37
C ASP A 323 -15.16 5.85 -15.89
N ASP A 324 -14.28 5.09 -15.25
CA ASP A 324 -13.96 5.23 -13.82
C ASP A 324 -12.81 6.21 -13.57
N VAL A 325 -11.89 6.36 -14.53
CA VAL A 325 -10.63 7.12 -14.40
C VAL A 325 -10.25 7.80 -15.71
N LEU A 326 -9.32 8.74 -15.63
CA LEU A 326 -8.59 9.22 -16.80
C LEU A 326 -7.27 8.46 -16.91
N TRP A 327 -7.15 7.72 -18.00
CA TRP A 327 -5.95 6.93 -18.30
C TRP A 327 -4.81 7.78 -18.82
N CYS A 328 -3.58 7.46 -18.44
CA CYS A 328 -2.37 8.00 -19.02
C CYS A 328 -1.35 6.90 -19.37
N ASP A 329 -0.46 7.21 -20.30
CA ASP A 329 0.76 6.44 -20.51
C ASP A 329 1.83 6.95 -19.54
N PRO A 330 2.32 6.11 -18.60
CA PRO A 330 3.35 6.53 -17.64
C PRO A 330 4.71 6.86 -18.31
N GLY A 331 4.96 6.37 -19.51
CA GLY A 331 6.17 6.67 -20.28
C GLY A 331 6.14 8.02 -21.01
N ASP A 332 4.98 8.71 -21.04
CA ASP A 332 4.80 9.96 -21.76
C ASP A 332 4.26 11.08 -20.84
N ALA A 333 5.13 12.03 -20.51
CA ALA A 333 4.74 13.19 -19.69
C ALA A 333 3.64 14.04 -20.35
N GLY A 334 3.58 14.06 -21.69
CA GLY A 334 2.51 14.73 -22.45
C GLY A 334 1.16 14.05 -22.23
N SER A 335 1.11 12.71 -22.26
CA SER A 335 -0.07 11.91 -21.96
C SER A 335 -0.56 12.16 -20.53
N ILE A 336 0.36 12.14 -19.55
CA ILE A 336 0.03 12.44 -18.14
C ILE A 336 -0.54 13.87 -18.03
N ALA A 337 0.11 14.86 -18.66
CA ALA A 337 -0.33 16.26 -18.64
C ALA A 337 -1.71 16.45 -19.30
N ALA A 338 -1.97 15.75 -20.42
CA ALA A 338 -3.28 15.79 -21.09
C ALA A 338 -4.39 15.24 -20.19
N ALA A 339 -4.16 14.10 -19.52
CA ALA A 339 -5.12 13.53 -18.56
C ALA A 339 -5.33 14.44 -17.34
N MET A 340 -4.27 15.09 -16.83
CA MET A 340 -4.37 16.08 -15.75
C MET A 340 -5.19 17.30 -16.18
N ALA A 341 -5.02 17.79 -17.41
CA ALA A 341 -5.80 18.91 -17.93
C ALA A 341 -7.29 18.52 -18.14
N ALA A 342 -7.54 17.35 -18.69
CA ALA A 342 -8.90 16.84 -18.94
C ALA A 342 -9.75 16.75 -17.68
N VAL A 343 -9.17 16.43 -16.50
CA VAL A 343 -9.89 16.45 -15.23
C VAL A 343 -10.50 17.81 -14.92
N LEU A 344 -9.89 18.90 -15.39
CA LEU A 344 -10.28 20.26 -15.03
C LEU A 344 -11.26 20.91 -16.01
N GLU A 345 -11.36 20.37 -17.23
CA GLU A 345 -12.00 21.07 -18.35
C GLU A 345 -13.49 20.76 -18.54
N THR A 346 -14.09 19.82 -17.76
CA THR A 346 -15.36 19.27 -18.18
C THR A 346 -16.45 19.26 -17.12
N PRO A 347 -17.74 19.48 -17.49
CA PRO A 347 -18.89 19.00 -16.74
C PRO A 347 -18.83 17.52 -16.33
N PRO A 348 -18.09 16.62 -17.07
CA PRO A 348 -17.87 15.24 -16.68
C PRO A 348 -17.22 15.03 -15.31
N ARG A 349 -16.66 16.03 -14.65
CA ARG A 349 -16.10 15.83 -13.30
C ARG A 349 -17.14 15.27 -12.31
N ARG A 350 -18.36 15.75 -12.35
CA ARG A 350 -19.44 15.22 -11.49
C ARG A 350 -19.84 13.81 -11.89
N ASP A 351 -19.96 13.56 -13.18
CA ASP A 351 -20.34 12.26 -13.73
C ASP A 351 -19.21 11.23 -13.52
N LEU A 352 -17.93 11.65 -13.70
CA LEU A 352 -16.77 10.82 -13.42
C LEU A 352 -16.72 10.45 -11.93
N VAL A 353 -16.88 11.42 -11.02
CA VAL A 353 -16.92 11.16 -9.57
C VAL A 353 -18.08 10.23 -9.22
N ALA A 354 -19.29 10.49 -9.74
CA ALA A 354 -20.46 9.66 -9.44
C ALA A 354 -20.26 8.20 -9.89
N ARG A 355 -19.66 7.98 -11.07
CA ARG A 355 -19.32 6.63 -11.56
C ARG A 355 -18.20 5.99 -10.75
N SER A 356 -17.14 6.74 -10.48
CA SER A 356 -15.97 6.22 -9.74
C SER A 356 -16.32 5.80 -8.31
N LEU A 357 -17.32 6.38 -7.66
CA LEU A 357 -17.81 5.98 -6.34
C LEU A 357 -18.36 4.53 -6.32
N ALA A 358 -18.80 3.98 -7.46
CA ALA A 358 -19.23 2.59 -7.53
C ALA A 358 -18.04 1.59 -7.41
N VAL A 359 -16.82 2.02 -7.68
CA VAL A 359 -15.61 1.17 -7.58
C VAL A 359 -15.29 0.84 -6.12
N PRO A 360 -15.13 1.82 -5.19
CA PRO A 360 -14.94 1.54 -3.77
C PRO A 360 -16.03 0.65 -3.16
N ALA A 361 -17.28 0.83 -3.57
CA ALA A 361 -18.41 0.05 -3.05
C ALA A 361 -18.28 -1.46 -3.34
N ARG A 362 -17.50 -1.85 -4.34
CA ARG A 362 -17.21 -3.26 -4.68
C ARG A 362 -15.95 -3.80 -4.00
N HIS A 363 -15.22 -2.96 -3.28
CA HIS A 363 -13.94 -3.28 -2.65
C HIS A 363 -14.07 -3.18 -1.12
N ASP A 364 -14.73 -4.18 -0.53
CA ASP A 364 -14.99 -4.26 0.91
C ASP A 364 -13.97 -5.18 1.60
N TRP A 365 -13.37 -4.69 2.68
CA TRP A 365 -12.43 -5.47 3.49
C TRP A 365 -13.05 -6.72 4.11
N THR A 366 -14.36 -6.73 4.36
CA THR A 366 -15.06 -7.92 4.87
C THR A 366 -15.10 -9.03 3.80
N ALA A 367 -15.28 -8.65 2.53
CA ALA A 367 -15.18 -9.60 1.41
C ALA A 367 -13.76 -10.13 1.25
N VAL A 368 -12.73 -9.28 1.38
CA VAL A 368 -11.31 -9.68 1.40
C VAL A 368 -11.05 -10.69 2.52
N ALA A 369 -11.50 -10.41 3.76
CA ALA A 369 -11.34 -11.35 4.87
C ALA A 369 -12.03 -12.70 4.61
N ARG A 370 -13.26 -12.68 4.08
CA ARG A 370 -13.98 -13.92 3.71
C ARG A 370 -13.24 -14.74 2.67
N ALA A 371 -12.55 -14.11 1.72
CA ALA A 371 -11.76 -14.82 0.71
C ALA A 371 -10.55 -15.57 1.30
N HIS A 372 -10.04 -15.15 2.48
CA HIS A 372 -8.95 -15.83 3.16
C HIS A 372 -9.41 -17.08 3.95
N LEU A 373 -10.67 -17.09 4.45
CA LEU A 373 -11.13 -18.08 5.41
C LEU A 373 -10.97 -19.54 4.97
N PRO A 374 -11.30 -19.94 3.71
CA PRO A 374 -11.13 -21.34 3.30
C PRO A 374 -9.70 -21.85 3.41
N ALA A 375 -8.72 -20.99 3.05
CA ALA A 375 -7.30 -21.35 3.16
C ALA A 375 -6.82 -21.36 4.63
N TYR A 376 -7.34 -20.48 5.48
CA TYR A 376 -7.05 -20.48 6.90
C TYR A 376 -7.60 -21.73 7.61
N GLU A 377 -8.82 -22.13 7.27
CA GLU A 377 -9.43 -23.38 7.79
C GLU A 377 -8.57 -24.60 7.40
N ALA A 378 -8.12 -24.68 6.14
CA ALA A 378 -7.25 -25.75 5.67
C ALA A 378 -5.87 -25.77 6.35
N LEU A 379 -5.27 -24.58 6.63
CA LEU A 379 -4.01 -24.49 7.37
C LEU A 379 -4.16 -24.99 8.80
N ARG A 380 -5.25 -24.60 9.48
CA ARG A 380 -5.54 -25.06 10.83
C ARG A 380 -5.73 -26.59 10.86
N GLU A 381 -6.53 -27.15 9.95
CA GLU A 381 -6.77 -28.60 9.88
C GLU A 381 -5.46 -29.36 9.70
N ALA A 382 -4.57 -28.89 8.81
CA ALA A 382 -3.26 -29.50 8.60
C ALA A 382 -2.33 -29.40 9.83
N ALA A 383 -2.54 -28.43 10.73
CA ALA A 383 -1.76 -28.30 11.96
C ALA A 383 -2.18 -29.31 13.06
N TYR A 384 -3.39 -29.86 12.97
CA TYR A 384 -3.92 -30.84 13.92
C TYR A 384 -3.97 -32.28 13.37
N ALA A 385 -3.60 -32.48 12.10
CA ALA A 385 -3.50 -33.79 11.46
C ALA A 385 -2.11 -34.41 11.69
#